data_dde6156c7e93e5fa279bccb40ad8ab97
#
_entry.id   dde6156c7e93e5fa279bccb40ad8ab97
#
_cell.length_a   1.000
_cell.length_b   1.000
_cell.length_c   1.000
_cell.angle_alpha   90.00
_cell.angle_beta   90.00
_cell.angle_gamma   90.00
#
_symmetry.space_group_name_H-M   'P 1'
#
loop_
_entity.id
_entity.type
_entity.pdbx_description
1 polymer ?
#
loop_
_entity_poly.entity_id
_entity_poly.type
_entity_poly.pdbx_seq_one_letter_code
_entity_poly.pdbx_strand_id
1 'polypeptide(L)'
;RFSGLLDIVKPEETIFNFITKSGTTVETMAQFLIITKRLRDRLGKDYKDHVITTTDSENGTLREITRREGFRSFVIPGGVGGRYSVLTPVGLFSAAMSGVDIEALLDGAVFMDEVCKSDNLWENPALMGAALCFLSHTKKGKNIVVMMPYSNALSGVADWFCQLWAESLG
;
A
#
# COMPACT_ATOMS: atom_id res chain seq x y z
N ARG A 1 -11.29 -13.00 12.55
CA ARG A 1 -11.52 -11.68 11.91
C ARG A 1 -12.00 -11.80 10.45
N PHE A 2 -11.34 -12.57 9.60
CA PHE A 2 -11.72 -12.70 8.19
C PHE A 2 -13.13 -13.30 8.00
N SER A 3 -13.47 -14.37 8.72
CA SER A 3 -14.81 -14.96 8.69
C SER A 3 -15.89 -13.94 9.08
N GLY A 4 -15.70 -13.21 10.18
CA GLY A 4 -16.66 -12.19 10.61
C GLY A 4 -16.86 -11.05 9.61
N LEU A 5 -15.83 -10.70 8.82
CA LEU A 5 -16.00 -9.74 7.72
C LEU A 5 -16.93 -10.30 6.63
N LEU A 6 -16.77 -11.57 6.28
CA LEU A 6 -17.58 -12.24 5.27
C LEU A 6 -19.05 -12.45 5.70
N ASP A 7 -19.35 -12.33 7.00
CA ASP A 7 -20.72 -12.38 7.53
C ASP A 7 -21.44 -11.02 7.42
N ILE A 8 -20.66 -9.93 7.29
CA ILE A 8 -21.18 -8.56 7.22
C ILE A 8 -21.33 -8.08 5.77
N VAL A 9 -20.36 -8.40 4.91
CA VAL A 9 -20.36 -7.91 3.53
C VAL A 9 -21.31 -8.73 2.66
N LYS A 10 -22.05 -8.03 1.80
CA LYS A 10 -22.86 -8.65 0.74
C LYS A 10 -22.02 -8.74 -0.51
N PRO A 11 -21.65 -9.95 -0.97
CA PRO A 11 -20.77 -10.12 -2.12
C PRO A 11 -21.28 -9.39 -3.39
N GLU A 12 -22.58 -9.36 -3.59
CA GLU A 12 -23.27 -8.72 -4.71
C GLU A 12 -23.20 -7.18 -4.71
N GLU A 13 -22.87 -6.58 -3.57
CA GLU A 13 -22.73 -5.11 -3.40
C GLU A 13 -21.26 -4.71 -3.15
N THR A 14 -20.33 -5.65 -3.23
CA THR A 14 -18.94 -5.43 -2.80
C THR A 14 -17.97 -5.69 -3.94
N ILE A 15 -16.98 -4.81 -4.10
CA ILE A 15 -15.80 -5.02 -4.93
C ILE A 15 -14.63 -5.43 -4.05
N PHE A 16 -13.96 -6.51 -4.40
CA PHE A 16 -12.79 -7.03 -3.69
C PHE A 16 -11.52 -6.71 -4.49
N ASN A 17 -10.65 -5.90 -3.91
CA ASN A 17 -9.34 -5.60 -4.48
C ASN A 17 -8.26 -6.47 -3.83
N PHE A 18 -7.62 -7.33 -4.61
CA PHE A 18 -6.54 -8.20 -4.16
C PHE A 18 -5.20 -7.62 -4.57
N ILE A 19 -4.38 -7.31 -3.58
CA ILE A 19 -3.11 -6.62 -3.77
C ILE A 19 -1.96 -7.53 -3.36
N THR A 20 -1.15 -7.94 -4.32
CA THR A 20 0.13 -8.60 -4.07
C THR A 20 1.05 -8.46 -5.28
N LYS A 21 2.26 -7.92 -5.08
CA LYS A 21 3.22 -7.71 -6.17
C LYS A 21 3.72 -9.05 -6.72
N SER A 22 4.19 -9.93 -5.85
CA SER A 22 4.71 -11.26 -6.24
C SER A 22 3.61 -12.20 -6.75
N GLY A 23 2.37 -11.98 -6.36
CA GLY A 23 1.27 -12.91 -6.62
C GLY A 23 1.36 -14.22 -5.85
N THR A 24 2.28 -14.34 -4.88
CA THR A 24 2.55 -15.58 -4.14
C THR A 24 2.40 -15.42 -2.63
N THR A 25 2.03 -14.25 -2.14
CA THR A 25 1.79 -14.02 -0.71
C THR A 25 0.66 -14.93 -0.23
N VAL A 26 0.98 -15.87 0.64
CA VAL A 26 0.11 -16.99 1.02
C VAL A 26 -1.22 -16.49 1.60
N GLU A 27 -1.17 -15.50 2.49
CA GLU A 27 -2.35 -14.93 3.15
C GLU A 27 -3.29 -14.28 2.14
N THR A 28 -2.75 -13.49 1.21
CA THR A 28 -3.54 -12.83 0.16
C THR A 28 -4.13 -13.85 -0.79
N MET A 29 -3.35 -14.85 -1.20
CA MET A 29 -3.83 -15.89 -2.12
C MET A 29 -4.88 -16.80 -1.48
N ALA A 30 -4.74 -17.14 -0.21
CA ALA A 30 -5.75 -17.90 0.52
C ALA A 30 -7.09 -17.13 0.58
N GLN A 31 -7.04 -15.84 0.92
CA GLN A 31 -8.23 -14.98 0.92
C GLN A 31 -8.84 -14.84 -0.47
N PHE A 32 -8.01 -14.67 -1.51
CA PHE A 32 -8.43 -14.63 -2.90
C PHE A 32 -9.23 -15.87 -3.31
N LEU A 33 -8.72 -17.05 -3.00
CA LEU A 33 -9.38 -18.32 -3.34
C LEU A 33 -10.73 -18.46 -2.62
N ILE A 34 -10.80 -18.12 -1.34
CA ILE A 34 -12.03 -18.20 -0.55
C ILE A 34 -13.09 -17.24 -1.10
N ILE A 35 -12.72 -15.98 -1.34
CA ILE A 35 -13.63 -14.95 -1.80
C ILE A 35 -14.11 -15.25 -3.23
N THR A 36 -13.20 -15.57 -4.14
CA THR A 36 -13.57 -15.85 -5.54
C THR A 36 -14.47 -17.08 -5.66
N LYS A 37 -14.24 -18.13 -4.83
CA LYS A 37 -15.15 -19.26 -4.75
C LYS A 37 -16.55 -18.79 -4.28
N ARG A 38 -16.64 -18.02 -3.21
CA ARG A 38 -17.91 -17.53 -2.68
C ARG A 38 -18.67 -16.63 -3.65
N LEU A 39 -17.94 -15.77 -4.38
CA LEU A 39 -18.50 -14.94 -5.45
C LEU A 39 -19.05 -15.80 -6.59
N ARG A 40 -18.29 -16.79 -7.07
CA ARG A 40 -18.75 -17.73 -8.12
C ARG A 40 -20.00 -18.50 -7.72
N ASP A 41 -20.03 -18.99 -6.48
CA ASP A 41 -21.17 -19.77 -5.96
C ASP A 41 -22.45 -18.89 -5.90
N ARG A 42 -22.33 -17.57 -5.70
CA ARG A 42 -23.47 -16.65 -5.59
C ARG A 42 -23.84 -15.94 -6.89
N LEU A 43 -22.84 -15.50 -7.67
CA LEU A 43 -23.03 -14.61 -8.82
C LEU A 43 -22.78 -15.30 -10.16
N GLY A 44 -22.39 -16.58 -10.15
CA GLY A 44 -22.12 -17.32 -11.38
C GLY A 44 -21.05 -16.64 -12.23
N LYS A 45 -21.37 -16.29 -13.47
CA LYS A 45 -20.41 -15.68 -14.42
C LYS A 45 -20.08 -14.22 -14.09
N ASP A 46 -20.95 -13.52 -13.39
CA ASP A 46 -20.81 -12.08 -13.10
C ASP A 46 -19.84 -11.81 -11.94
N TYR A 47 -19.34 -12.86 -11.26
CA TYR A 47 -18.37 -12.74 -10.18
C TYR A 47 -17.14 -11.92 -10.54
N LYS A 48 -16.78 -11.88 -11.82
CA LYS A 48 -15.58 -11.18 -12.31
C LYS A 48 -15.69 -9.67 -12.16
N ASP A 49 -16.87 -9.12 -12.22
CA ASP A 49 -17.13 -7.69 -12.07
C ASP A 49 -16.92 -7.20 -10.64
N HIS A 50 -16.90 -8.13 -9.69
CA HIS A 50 -16.66 -7.89 -8.26
C HIS A 50 -15.19 -8.09 -7.83
N VAL A 51 -14.30 -8.40 -8.78
CA VAL A 51 -12.88 -8.65 -8.52
C VAL A 51 -12.00 -7.64 -9.23
N ILE A 52 -11.14 -6.99 -8.48
CA ILE A 52 -10.03 -6.17 -8.99
C ILE A 52 -8.73 -6.77 -8.45
N THR A 53 -7.69 -6.77 -9.26
CA THR A 53 -6.37 -7.21 -8.85
C THR A 53 -5.35 -6.08 -9.01
N THR A 54 -4.48 -5.90 -8.02
CA THR A 54 -3.37 -4.95 -8.09
C THR A 54 -2.08 -5.74 -7.90
N THR A 55 -1.31 -5.91 -8.98
CA THR A 55 -0.18 -6.85 -9.00
C THR A 55 0.89 -6.40 -10.00
N ASP A 56 1.97 -7.18 -10.13
CA ASP A 56 3.02 -6.94 -11.15
C ASP A 56 2.46 -6.91 -12.57
N SER A 57 3.15 -6.22 -13.48
CA SER A 57 2.73 -6.08 -14.89
C SER A 57 2.82 -7.38 -15.68
N GLU A 58 3.86 -8.19 -15.41
CA GLU A 58 4.20 -9.34 -16.24
C GLU A 58 4.21 -10.65 -15.47
N ASN A 59 4.68 -10.64 -14.22
CA ASN A 59 5.05 -11.82 -13.48
C ASN A 59 4.13 -12.12 -12.30
N GLY A 60 4.14 -13.37 -11.86
CA GLY A 60 3.49 -13.83 -10.65
C GLY A 60 2.14 -14.50 -10.88
N THR A 61 1.80 -15.40 -9.98
CA THR A 61 0.60 -16.24 -10.06
C THR A 61 -0.69 -15.41 -10.16
N LEU A 62 -0.79 -14.30 -9.41
CA LEU A 62 -1.98 -13.45 -9.49
C LEU A 62 -2.09 -12.77 -10.86
N ARG A 63 -0.99 -12.39 -11.50
CA ARG A 63 -1.00 -11.85 -12.87
C ARG A 63 -1.48 -12.87 -13.89
N GLU A 64 -1.00 -14.11 -13.80
CA GLU A 64 -1.45 -15.20 -14.68
C GLU A 64 -2.94 -15.47 -14.54
N ILE A 65 -3.43 -15.55 -13.29
CA ILE A 65 -4.85 -15.73 -13.01
C ILE A 65 -5.67 -14.54 -13.55
N THR A 66 -5.20 -13.32 -13.34
CA THR A 66 -5.85 -12.10 -13.82
C THR A 66 -6.05 -12.11 -15.32
N ARG A 67 -5.02 -12.47 -16.08
CA ARG A 67 -5.08 -12.58 -17.55
C ARG A 67 -6.03 -13.70 -17.98
N ARG A 68 -5.93 -14.86 -17.37
CA ARG A 68 -6.76 -16.02 -17.70
C ARG A 68 -8.25 -15.78 -17.42
N GLU A 69 -8.56 -15.20 -16.27
CA GLU A 69 -9.94 -14.94 -15.86
C GLU A 69 -10.51 -13.64 -16.47
N GLY A 70 -9.66 -12.74 -16.96
CA GLY A 70 -10.05 -11.43 -17.49
C GLY A 70 -10.49 -10.43 -16.42
N PHE A 71 -9.87 -10.45 -15.23
CA PHE A 71 -10.18 -9.49 -14.17
C PHE A 71 -9.69 -8.09 -14.53
N ARG A 72 -10.42 -7.07 -14.08
CA ARG A 72 -9.93 -5.69 -14.05
C ARG A 72 -8.70 -5.62 -13.19
N SER A 73 -7.67 -4.89 -13.61
CA SER A 73 -6.44 -4.85 -12.85
C SER A 73 -5.71 -3.53 -12.92
N PHE A 74 -5.01 -3.23 -11.84
CA PHE A 74 -3.99 -2.20 -11.78
C PHE A 74 -2.60 -2.83 -11.75
N VAL A 75 -1.62 -2.07 -12.22
CA VAL A 75 -0.22 -2.48 -12.25
C VAL A 75 0.53 -1.80 -11.12
N ILE A 76 1.31 -2.58 -10.37
CA ILE A 76 2.31 -2.04 -9.45
C ILE A 76 3.56 -1.74 -10.28
N PRO A 77 4.03 -0.48 -10.31
CA PRO A 77 5.18 -0.11 -11.12
C PRO A 77 6.42 -0.93 -10.80
N GLY A 78 7.20 -1.26 -11.83
CA GLY A 78 8.49 -1.92 -11.67
C GLY A 78 9.44 -1.07 -10.81
N GLY A 79 10.28 -1.72 -10.00
CA GLY A 79 11.23 -1.03 -9.12
C GLY A 79 10.65 -0.49 -7.80
N VAL A 80 9.32 -0.36 -7.67
CA VAL A 80 8.69 0.08 -6.41
C VAL A 80 8.59 -1.08 -5.43
N GLY A 81 9.25 -0.96 -4.28
CA GLY A 81 9.13 -1.92 -3.17
C GLY A 81 7.79 -1.76 -2.44
N GLY A 82 7.36 -2.82 -1.73
CA GLY A 82 6.06 -2.83 -1.03
C GLY A 82 5.86 -1.64 -0.10
N ARG A 83 6.85 -1.34 0.74
CA ARG A 83 6.82 -0.23 1.71
C ARG A 83 6.79 1.17 1.09
N TYR A 84 7.11 1.29 -0.20
CA TYR A 84 7.07 2.56 -0.93
C TYR A 84 5.87 2.67 -1.89
N SER A 85 4.95 1.71 -1.85
CA SER A 85 3.90 1.58 -2.87
C SER A 85 2.63 2.39 -2.60
N VAL A 86 2.54 3.13 -1.49
CA VAL A 86 1.32 3.85 -1.09
C VAL A 86 0.86 4.88 -2.14
N LEU A 87 1.79 5.53 -2.84
CA LEU A 87 1.49 6.48 -3.93
C LEU A 87 1.38 5.82 -5.32
N THR A 88 1.16 4.52 -5.35
CA THR A 88 0.83 3.74 -6.55
C THR A 88 -0.62 3.28 -6.47
N PRO A 89 -1.16 2.56 -7.46
CA PRO A 89 -2.50 1.98 -7.36
C PRO A 89 -2.75 1.14 -6.09
N VAL A 90 -1.70 0.67 -5.40
CA VAL A 90 -1.79 -0.03 -4.12
C VAL A 90 -2.53 0.79 -3.06
N GLY A 91 -2.17 2.05 -2.88
CA GLY A 91 -2.82 2.95 -1.92
C GLY A 91 -3.85 3.87 -2.58
N LEU A 92 -3.56 4.38 -3.78
CA LEU A 92 -4.40 5.38 -4.45
C LEU A 92 -5.80 4.86 -4.79
N PHE A 93 -5.93 3.59 -5.18
CA PHE A 93 -7.25 3.02 -5.45
C PHE A 93 -8.14 3.03 -4.20
N SER A 94 -7.62 2.56 -3.08
CA SER A 94 -8.37 2.56 -1.81
C SER A 94 -8.66 3.97 -1.31
N ALA A 95 -7.72 4.91 -1.48
CA ALA A 95 -7.90 6.32 -1.13
C ALA A 95 -9.02 6.96 -1.95
N ALA A 96 -9.01 6.78 -3.28
CA ALA A 96 -10.05 7.28 -4.17
C ALA A 96 -11.44 6.70 -3.84
N MET A 97 -11.52 5.40 -3.57
CA MET A 97 -12.77 4.74 -3.16
C MET A 97 -13.28 5.22 -1.80
N SER A 98 -12.42 5.78 -0.97
CA SER A 98 -12.76 6.39 0.33
C SER A 98 -13.08 7.88 0.22
N GLY A 99 -13.08 8.45 -0.99
CA GLY A 99 -13.38 9.87 -1.23
C GLY A 99 -12.20 10.82 -0.98
N VAL A 100 -10.98 10.30 -0.86
CA VAL A 100 -9.77 11.12 -0.74
C VAL A 100 -9.44 11.72 -2.11
N ASP A 101 -9.12 13.01 -2.12
CA ASP A 101 -8.58 13.69 -3.30
C ASP A 101 -7.16 13.19 -3.58
N ILE A 102 -7.07 12.23 -4.51
CA ILE A 102 -5.79 11.60 -4.86
C ILE A 102 -4.88 12.52 -5.68
N GLU A 103 -5.44 13.52 -6.38
CA GLU A 103 -4.64 14.51 -7.10
C GLU A 103 -3.93 15.43 -6.11
N ALA A 104 -4.65 15.98 -5.15
CA ALA A 104 -4.07 16.79 -4.08
C ALA A 104 -3.03 15.98 -3.24
N LEU A 105 -3.27 14.69 -3.03
CA LEU A 105 -2.30 13.82 -2.35
C LEU A 105 -1.00 13.67 -3.17
N LEU A 106 -1.11 13.49 -4.48
CA LEU A 106 0.04 13.39 -5.38
C LEU A 106 0.76 14.74 -5.53
N ASP A 107 0.05 15.85 -5.58
CA ASP A 107 0.64 17.20 -5.61
C ASP A 107 1.50 17.45 -4.37
N GLY A 108 1.05 17.01 -3.19
CA GLY A 108 1.84 17.04 -1.97
C GLY A 108 3.13 16.22 -2.06
N ALA A 109 3.08 15.05 -2.70
CA ALA A 109 4.25 14.22 -2.93
C ALA A 109 5.24 14.87 -3.92
N VAL A 110 4.73 15.45 -5.02
CA VAL A 110 5.54 16.20 -5.99
C VAL A 110 6.22 17.39 -5.32
N PHE A 111 5.50 18.15 -4.50
CA PHE A 111 6.07 19.26 -3.74
C PHE A 111 7.25 18.81 -2.87
N MET A 112 7.08 17.71 -2.13
CA MET A 112 8.17 17.17 -1.29
C MET A 112 9.33 16.62 -2.10
N ASP A 113 9.07 16.01 -3.26
CA ASP A 113 10.11 15.54 -4.16
C ASP A 113 10.99 16.73 -4.63
N GLU A 114 10.38 17.84 -5.03
CA GLU A 114 11.11 19.05 -5.44
C GLU A 114 11.96 19.63 -4.29
N VAL A 115 11.40 19.72 -3.08
CA VAL A 115 12.14 20.22 -1.91
C VAL A 115 13.31 19.30 -1.55
N CYS A 116 13.16 17.99 -1.73
CA CYS A 116 14.19 17.01 -1.40
C CYS A 116 15.26 16.82 -2.50
N LYS A 117 15.18 17.53 -3.63
CA LYS A 117 16.22 17.50 -4.69
C LYS A 117 17.49 18.27 -4.32
N SER A 118 17.40 19.22 -3.39
CA SER A 118 18.57 20.01 -2.96
C SER A 118 19.59 19.14 -2.22
N ASP A 119 20.84 19.24 -2.59
CA ASP A 119 21.97 18.66 -1.85
C ASP A 119 22.36 19.48 -0.60
N ASN A 120 21.76 20.66 -0.43
CA ASN A 120 21.98 21.50 0.73
C ASN A 120 21.20 20.98 1.93
N LEU A 121 21.94 20.59 2.97
CA LEU A 121 21.38 20.06 4.22
C LEU A 121 20.31 20.97 4.84
N TRP A 122 20.47 22.28 4.73
CA TRP A 122 19.56 23.27 5.33
C TRP A 122 18.27 23.50 4.55
N GLU A 123 18.25 23.09 3.30
CA GLU A 123 17.10 23.24 2.39
C GLU A 123 16.35 21.92 2.22
N ASN A 124 17.00 20.79 2.50
CA ASN A 124 16.45 19.47 2.31
C ASN A 124 16.04 18.85 3.66
N PRO A 125 14.75 18.82 4.00
CA PRO A 125 14.28 18.31 5.29
C PRO A 125 14.54 16.81 5.49
N ALA A 126 14.61 16.03 4.42
CA ALA A 126 14.93 14.60 4.51
C ALA A 126 16.39 14.38 4.90
N LEU A 127 17.34 15.12 4.29
CA LEU A 127 18.75 15.10 4.66
C LEU A 127 18.97 15.62 6.08
N MET A 128 18.29 16.70 6.45
CA MET A 128 18.37 17.25 7.80
C MET A 128 17.88 16.24 8.85
N GLY A 129 16.73 15.61 8.60
CA GLY A 129 16.19 14.57 9.49
C GLY A 129 17.14 13.38 9.65
N ALA A 130 17.70 12.89 8.54
CA ALA A 130 18.67 11.80 8.54
C ALA A 130 19.95 12.19 9.32
N ALA A 131 20.50 13.39 9.11
CA ALA A 131 21.67 13.88 9.81
C ALA A 131 21.44 14.01 11.34
N LEU A 132 20.27 14.51 11.74
CA LEU A 132 19.90 14.63 13.15
C LEU A 132 19.76 13.25 13.82
N CYS A 133 19.15 12.28 13.16
CA CYS A 133 19.08 10.90 13.65
C CYS A 133 20.46 10.27 13.77
N PHE A 134 21.28 10.39 12.73
CA PHE A 134 22.65 9.86 12.73
C PHE A 134 23.52 10.47 13.85
N LEU A 135 23.53 11.79 13.99
CA LEU A 135 24.30 12.48 15.03
C LEU A 135 23.76 12.16 16.44
N SER A 136 22.47 12.04 16.60
CA SER A 136 21.86 11.64 17.86
C SER A 136 22.30 10.25 18.29
N HIS A 137 22.33 9.31 17.34
CA HIS A 137 22.81 7.97 17.59
C HIS A 137 24.32 7.95 17.88
N THR A 138 25.14 8.48 16.97
CA THR A 138 26.59 8.31 17.01
C THR A 138 27.27 9.18 18.07
N LYS A 139 26.77 10.40 18.33
CA LYS A 139 27.39 11.37 19.26
C LYS A 139 26.74 11.41 20.64
N LYS A 140 25.45 11.03 20.73
CA LYS A 140 24.68 11.13 21.98
C LYS A 140 24.16 9.77 22.49
N GLY A 141 24.45 8.66 21.80
CA GLY A 141 24.02 7.32 22.18
C GLY A 141 22.50 7.12 22.19
N LYS A 142 21.74 7.99 21.50
CA LYS A 142 20.29 7.85 21.40
C LYS A 142 19.94 6.85 20.31
N ASN A 143 19.42 5.71 20.70
CA ASN A 143 19.14 4.58 19.83
C ASN A 143 17.63 4.27 19.70
N ILE A 144 16.77 5.13 20.21
CA ILE A 144 15.32 5.02 20.10
C ILE A 144 14.79 6.24 19.34
N VAL A 145 14.03 6.00 18.28
CA VAL A 145 13.29 7.03 17.54
C VAL A 145 11.81 6.90 17.88
N VAL A 146 11.18 8.02 18.24
CA VAL A 146 9.76 8.06 18.58
C VAL A 146 9.05 9.01 17.62
N MET A 147 8.06 8.48 16.89
CA MET A 147 7.13 9.28 16.09
C MET A 147 5.93 9.66 16.95
N MET A 148 5.71 10.94 17.16
CA MET A 148 4.63 11.47 18.01
C MET A 148 3.72 12.39 17.18
N PRO A 149 2.70 11.89 16.47
CA PRO A 149 1.76 12.75 15.76
C PRO A 149 0.89 13.54 16.74
N TYR A 150 0.68 14.82 16.46
CA TYR A 150 -0.15 15.70 17.29
C TYR A 150 -1.64 15.66 16.92
N SER A 151 -2.01 14.90 15.91
CA SER A 151 -3.40 14.69 15.50
C SER A 151 -3.71 13.20 15.47
N ASN A 152 -4.87 12.80 16.00
CA ASN A 152 -5.35 11.43 15.92
C ASN A 152 -5.53 10.97 14.46
N ALA A 153 -5.85 11.87 13.54
CA ALA A 153 -5.92 11.57 12.11
C ALA A 153 -4.59 11.10 11.50
N LEU A 154 -3.47 11.44 12.15
CA LEU A 154 -2.12 11.06 11.70
C LEU A 154 -1.58 9.81 12.41
N SER A 155 -2.35 9.13 13.25
CA SER A 155 -1.88 7.94 13.98
C SER A 155 -1.38 6.84 13.03
N GLY A 156 -2.10 6.59 11.93
CA GLY A 156 -1.68 5.63 10.91
C GLY A 156 -0.36 5.99 10.20
N VAL A 157 0.00 7.28 10.15
CA VAL A 157 1.31 7.72 9.61
C VAL A 157 2.44 7.31 10.54
N ALA A 158 2.22 7.33 11.87
CA ALA A 158 3.21 6.86 12.83
C ALA A 158 3.46 5.35 12.70
N ASP A 159 2.41 4.55 12.56
CA ASP A 159 2.52 3.10 12.34
C ASP A 159 3.24 2.80 11.02
N TRP A 160 2.90 3.51 9.96
CA TRP A 160 3.59 3.39 8.67
C TRP A 160 5.06 3.79 8.76
N PHE A 161 5.39 4.86 9.46
CA PHE A 161 6.78 5.27 9.71
C PHE A 161 7.58 4.16 10.42
N CYS A 162 6.99 3.52 11.44
CA CYS A 162 7.62 2.40 12.13
C CYS A 162 7.93 1.23 11.18
N GLN A 163 6.99 0.90 10.28
CA GLN A 163 7.20 -0.13 9.26
C GLN A 163 8.33 0.26 8.29
N LEU A 164 8.29 1.49 7.74
CA LEU A 164 9.35 1.98 6.84
C LEU A 164 10.73 1.93 7.48
N TRP A 165 10.82 2.35 8.74
CA TRP A 165 12.06 2.37 9.50
C TRP A 165 12.60 0.96 9.73
N ALA A 166 11.77 0.07 10.26
CA ALA A 166 12.16 -1.30 10.56
C ALA A 166 12.58 -2.08 9.32
N GLU A 167 11.81 -2.01 8.23
CA GLU A 167 12.11 -2.73 6.98
C GLU A 167 13.31 -2.14 6.22
N SER A 168 13.70 -0.90 6.50
CA SER A 168 14.82 -0.24 5.81
C SER A 168 16.14 -0.37 6.55
N LEU A 169 16.13 -0.51 7.86
CA LEU A 169 17.29 -0.51 8.72
C LEU A 169 17.47 -1.80 9.55
N GLY A 170 16.49 -2.69 9.56
CA GLY A 170 16.51 -3.97 10.29
C GLY A 170 17.19 -5.12 9.58
#